data_dec8cbce4b75f2a8b05b3f8b944e6dde
#
_entry.id   dec8cbce4b75f2a8b05b3f8b944e6dde
#
_cell.length_a   1.000
_cell.length_b   1.000
_cell.length_c   1.000
_cell.angle_alpha   90.00
_cell.angle_beta   90.00
_cell.angle_gamma   90.00
#
_symmetry.space_group_name_H-M   'P 1'
#
loop_
_entity.id
_entity.type
_entity.pdbx_description
1 polymer ?
#
loop_
_entity_poly.entity_id
_entity_poly.type
_entity_poly.pdbx_seq_one_letter_code
_entity_poly.pdbx_strand_id
1 'polypeptide(L)'
;MMKHPLAQFLYCPECGSPHFEVNNEKSKKCTDCGFVYYFNPSSATVALILNEKKELLVCRRAKEPAKGTLDLPGGFIDMNETGEEGVGREVWEETGLKVEKATYQFSLPNIYIYSGFPVHTLDMFFLCTVKDMSHFSAMDDVADSFFLPLSEIRPEDFGLDSIRRGLVQF
;
A
#
# COMPACT_ATOMS: atom_id res chain seq x y z
N MET A 1 2.84 -18.43 -17.95
CA MET A 1 3.43 -18.93 -16.70
C MET A 1 4.03 -17.74 -15.96
N MET A 2 3.61 -17.43 -14.76
CA MET A 2 4.20 -16.35 -13.99
C MET A 2 5.64 -16.68 -13.65
N LYS A 3 6.55 -15.71 -13.82
CA LYS A 3 7.97 -15.88 -13.42
C LYS A 3 8.04 -15.99 -11.90
N HIS A 4 9.03 -16.75 -11.40
CA HIS A 4 9.30 -16.83 -9.95
C HIS A 4 9.52 -15.42 -9.38
N PRO A 5 8.93 -15.04 -8.22
CA PRO A 5 9.00 -13.68 -7.69
C PRO A 5 10.43 -13.18 -7.45
N LEU A 6 11.35 -14.09 -7.17
CA LEU A 6 12.79 -13.80 -7.02
C LEU A 6 13.61 -14.07 -8.29
N ALA A 7 12.99 -14.12 -9.48
CA ALA A 7 13.72 -14.44 -10.72
C ALA A 7 14.85 -13.44 -11.04
N GLN A 8 14.70 -12.17 -10.62
CA GLN A 8 15.70 -11.14 -10.84
C GLN A 8 16.86 -11.18 -9.83
N PHE A 9 16.71 -11.93 -8.74
CA PHE A 9 17.74 -12.08 -7.70
C PHE A 9 18.71 -13.21 -8.10
N LEU A 10 19.77 -12.87 -8.82
CA LEU A 10 20.68 -13.85 -9.39
C LEU A 10 21.76 -14.31 -8.40
N TYR A 11 22.05 -13.50 -7.38
CA TYR A 11 23.11 -13.75 -6.42
C TYR A 11 22.56 -13.89 -5.00
N CYS A 12 23.21 -14.69 -4.19
CA CYS A 12 22.90 -14.84 -2.78
C CYS A 12 23.16 -13.51 -2.04
N PRO A 13 22.18 -12.94 -1.32
CA PRO A 13 22.38 -11.68 -0.61
C PRO A 13 23.29 -11.82 0.63
N GLU A 14 23.52 -13.03 1.12
CA GLU A 14 24.40 -13.29 2.28
C GLU A 14 25.87 -13.41 1.86
N CYS A 15 26.17 -14.23 0.84
CA CYS A 15 27.57 -14.53 0.47
C CYS A 15 27.97 -14.12 -0.95
N GLY A 16 27.07 -13.54 -1.73
CA GLY A 16 27.33 -13.10 -3.10
C GLY A 16 27.44 -14.23 -4.15
N SER A 17 27.24 -15.49 -3.75
CA SER A 17 27.35 -16.64 -4.67
C SER A 17 26.31 -16.57 -5.79
N PRO A 18 26.68 -16.94 -7.06
CA PRO A 18 25.73 -17.10 -8.15
C PRO A 18 24.86 -18.36 -8.02
N HIS A 19 25.16 -19.27 -7.09
CA HIS A 19 24.43 -20.51 -6.87
C HIS A 19 23.23 -20.27 -5.93
N PHE A 20 22.37 -19.30 -6.30
CA PHE A 20 21.15 -18.94 -5.56
C PHE A 20 19.94 -19.46 -6.33
N GLU A 21 19.53 -20.68 -6.00
CA GLU A 21 18.58 -21.48 -6.78
C GLU A 21 17.17 -21.41 -6.23
N VAL A 22 16.18 -21.69 -7.09
CA VAL A 22 14.77 -21.80 -6.69
C VAL A 22 14.61 -22.97 -5.71
N ASN A 23 14.07 -22.69 -4.53
CA ASN A 23 13.79 -23.68 -3.49
C ASN A 23 12.31 -24.10 -3.47
N ASN A 24 11.39 -23.12 -3.61
CA ASN A 24 9.96 -23.34 -3.80
C ASN A 24 9.35 -22.12 -4.49
N GLU A 25 8.01 -22.03 -4.59
CA GLU A 25 7.28 -20.99 -5.32
C GLU A 25 7.55 -19.56 -4.84
N LYS A 26 8.08 -19.37 -3.62
CA LYS A 26 8.34 -18.05 -3.01
C LYS A 26 9.71 -17.92 -2.36
N SER A 27 10.59 -18.90 -2.53
CA SER A 27 11.93 -18.84 -1.91
C SER A 27 13.04 -19.31 -2.84
N LYS A 28 14.24 -18.78 -2.59
CA LYS A 28 15.50 -19.27 -3.16
C LYS A 28 16.45 -19.68 -2.05
N LYS A 29 17.31 -20.65 -2.33
CA LYS A 29 18.34 -21.18 -1.42
C LYS A 29 19.69 -21.09 -2.07
N CYS A 30 20.68 -20.63 -1.33
CA CYS A 30 22.07 -20.70 -1.72
C CYS A 30 22.63 -22.10 -1.44
N THR A 31 23.22 -22.76 -2.46
CA THR A 31 23.83 -24.08 -2.29
C THR A 31 25.22 -24.01 -1.63
N ASP A 32 25.88 -22.84 -1.65
CA ASP A 32 27.21 -22.67 -1.07
C ASP A 32 27.17 -22.35 0.44
N CYS A 33 26.32 -21.41 0.87
CA CYS A 33 26.25 -21.03 2.29
C CYS A 33 24.99 -21.51 3.03
N GLY A 34 24.02 -22.09 2.30
CA GLY A 34 22.78 -22.61 2.87
C GLY A 34 21.71 -21.54 3.17
N PHE A 35 21.98 -20.25 2.92
CA PHE A 35 21.02 -19.16 3.16
C PHE A 35 19.74 -19.36 2.34
N VAL A 36 18.58 -19.17 3.00
CA VAL A 36 17.26 -19.25 2.36
C VAL A 36 16.56 -17.91 2.49
N TYR A 37 16.15 -17.34 1.35
CA TYR A 37 15.37 -16.13 1.32
C TYR A 37 13.93 -16.40 0.86
N TYR A 38 12.98 -15.98 1.69
CA TYR A 38 11.54 -16.04 1.38
C TYR A 38 11.03 -14.69 0.92
N PHE A 39 10.36 -14.65 -0.22
CA PHE A 39 9.62 -13.48 -0.67
C PHE A 39 8.23 -13.48 -0.05
N ASN A 40 7.97 -12.53 0.82
CA ASN A 40 6.67 -12.33 1.46
C ASN A 40 6.05 -11.02 0.95
N PRO A 41 4.71 -10.91 0.93
CA PRO A 41 4.06 -9.62 0.65
C PRO A 41 4.50 -8.56 1.65
N SER A 42 4.73 -7.35 1.16
CA SER A 42 4.91 -6.17 2.01
C SER A 42 3.58 -5.77 2.62
N SER A 43 3.59 -5.27 3.85
CA SER A 43 2.39 -4.73 4.48
C SER A 43 2.17 -3.28 4.04
N ALA A 44 0.93 -2.96 3.69
CA ALA A 44 0.52 -1.59 3.35
C ALA A 44 -0.81 -1.26 4.03
N THR A 45 -1.06 0.02 4.26
CA THR A 45 -2.29 0.53 4.87
C THR A 45 -3.08 1.37 3.90
N VAL A 46 -4.39 1.41 4.10
CA VAL A 46 -5.34 2.24 3.35
C VAL A 46 -6.32 2.86 4.35
N ALA A 47 -6.44 4.18 4.34
CA ALA A 47 -7.33 4.91 5.24
C ALA A 47 -8.67 5.22 4.56
N LEU A 48 -9.75 4.82 5.20
CA LEU A 48 -11.12 5.23 4.89
C LEU A 48 -11.48 6.36 5.87
N ILE A 49 -11.52 7.60 5.39
CA ILE A 49 -11.80 8.79 6.21
C ILE A 49 -13.05 9.47 5.68
N LEU A 50 -14.08 9.55 6.51
CA LEU A 50 -15.34 10.23 6.20
C LEU A 50 -15.43 11.55 6.97
N ASN A 51 -15.86 12.60 6.27
CA ASN A 51 -16.23 13.85 6.92
C ASN A 51 -17.65 13.78 7.53
N GLU A 52 -18.10 14.87 8.15
CA GLU A 52 -19.44 14.98 8.77
C GLU A 52 -20.59 14.79 7.76
N LYS A 53 -20.35 15.09 6.48
CA LYS A 53 -21.32 14.91 5.39
C LYS A 53 -21.30 13.48 4.82
N LYS A 54 -20.48 12.58 5.38
CA LYS A 54 -20.22 11.23 4.87
C LYS A 54 -19.62 11.21 3.46
N GLU A 55 -18.80 12.19 3.15
CA GLU A 55 -17.97 12.22 1.95
C GLU A 55 -16.63 11.55 2.26
N LEU A 56 -16.10 10.74 1.34
CA LEU A 56 -14.85 10.01 1.49
C LEU A 56 -13.67 10.89 1.05
N LEU A 57 -12.63 10.95 1.87
CA LEU A 57 -11.38 11.57 1.50
C LEU A 57 -10.69 10.73 0.44
N VAL A 58 -10.39 11.37 -0.70
CA VAL A 58 -9.65 10.77 -1.81
C VAL A 58 -8.43 11.61 -2.15
N CYS A 59 -7.41 10.96 -2.68
CA CYS A 59 -6.16 11.58 -3.12
C CYS A 59 -5.98 11.36 -4.62
N ARG A 60 -5.23 12.26 -5.28
CA ARG A 60 -4.77 12.07 -6.64
C ARG A 60 -3.29 11.71 -6.64
N ARG A 61 -2.94 10.58 -7.22
CA ARG A 61 -1.56 10.10 -7.26
C ARG A 61 -0.65 11.05 -8.04
N ALA A 62 0.45 11.50 -7.42
CA ALA A 62 1.47 12.34 -8.06
C ALA A 62 2.51 11.50 -8.80
N LYS A 63 2.73 10.23 -8.40
CA LYS A 63 3.78 9.35 -8.91
C LYS A 63 3.25 8.07 -9.53
N GLU A 64 4.08 7.42 -10.35
CA GLU A 64 3.83 6.05 -10.83
C GLU A 64 3.94 5.02 -9.66
N PRO A 65 3.26 3.87 -9.74
CA PRO A 65 2.31 3.48 -10.78
C PRO A 65 0.97 4.21 -10.68
N ALA A 66 0.25 4.26 -11.82
CA ALA A 66 -1.09 4.83 -11.92
C ALA A 66 -1.17 6.34 -11.62
N LYS A 67 -0.13 7.11 -11.95
CA LYS A 67 -0.10 8.57 -11.82
C LYS A 67 -1.34 9.23 -12.42
N GLY A 68 -1.91 10.18 -11.67
CA GLY A 68 -3.08 10.98 -12.06
C GLY A 68 -4.43 10.32 -11.77
N THR A 69 -4.47 9.03 -11.41
CA THR A 69 -5.69 8.36 -10.95
C THR A 69 -6.01 8.70 -9.50
N LEU A 70 -7.23 8.38 -9.07
CA LEU A 70 -7.60 8.50 -7.67
C LEU A 70 -7.00 7.35 -6.84
N ASP A 71 -6.81 7.63 -5.56
CA ASP A 71 -6.36 6.72 -4.54
C ASP A 71 -6.98 7.10 -3.19
N LEU A 72 -6.71 6.30 -2.16
CA LEU A 72 -7.03 6.60 -0.77
C LEU A 72 -5.71 6.86 -0.02
N PRO A 73 -5.71 7.69 1.03
CA PRO A 73 -4.51 7.91 1.83
C PRO A 73 -3.98 6.60 2.41
N GLY A 74 -2.66 6.42 2.37
CA GLY A 74 -2.00 5.24 2.89
C GLY A 74 -0.73 4.88 2.15
N GLY A 75 0.01 3.92 2.68
CA GLY A 75 1.29 3.49 2.14
C GLY A 75 1.86 2.29 2.86
N PHE A 76 3.17 2.06 2.69
CA PHE A 76 3.86 0.95 3.34
C PHE A 76 3.99 1.16 4.85
N ILE A 77 3.85 0.07 5.59
CA ILE A 77 4.17 0.05 7.02
C ILE A 77 5.69 -0.01 7.20
N ASP A 78 6.21 0.84 8.06
CA ASP A 78 7.62 0.86 8.41
C ASP A 78 8.00 -0.29 9.37
N MET A 79 9.30 -0.59 9.45
CA MET A 79 9.81 -1.59 10.40
C MET A 79 9.50 -1.17 11.84
N ASN A 80 8.97 -2.12 12.61
CA ASN A 80 8.56 -1.96 14.02
C ASN A 80 7.31 -1.07 14.24
N GLU A 81 6.53 -0.84 13.20
CA GLU A 81 5.29 -0.09 13.22
C GLU A 81 4.09 -1.07 13.18
N THR A 82 3.04 -0.79 13.92
CA THR A 82 1.75 -1.50 13.79
C THR A 82 0.97 -0.96 12.58
N GLY A 83 -0.07 -1.67 12.13
CA GLY A 83 -0.93 -1.17 11.05
C GLY A 83 -1.63 0.14 11.41
N GLU A 84 -2.06 0.28 12.67
CA GLU A 84 -2.70 1.50 13.19
C GLU A 84 -1.73 2.68 13.25
N GLU A 85 -0.47 2.45 13.62
CA GLU A 85 0.58 3.48 13.62
C GLU A 85 0.91 3.89 12.18
N GLY A 86 1.10 2.91 11.28
CA GLY A 86 1.41 3.14 9.88
C GLY A 86 0.34 3.95 9.16
N VAL A 87 -0.94 3.58 9.31
CA VAL A 87 -2.03 4.35 8.69
C VAL A 87 -2.11 5.76 9.25
N GLY A 88 -1.84 5.94 10.55
CA GLY A 88 -1.82 7.25 11.19
C GLY A 88 -0.70 8.15 10.66
N ARG A 89 0.50 7.60 10.48
CA ARG A 89 1.67 8.30 9.92
C ARG A 89 1.42 8.69 8.46
N GLU A 90 1.00 7.75 7.61
CA GLU A 90 0.73 8.00 6.19
C GLU A 90 -0.34 9.08 6.00
N VAL A 91 -1.46 9.00 6.74
CA VAL A 91 -2.50 10.02 6.71
C VAL A 91 -1.94 11.40 7.08
N TRP A 92 -1.09 11.46 8.11
CA TRP A 92 -0.45 12.71 8.50
C TRP A 92 0.48 13.27 7.41
N GLU A 93 1.34 12.43 6.86
CA GLU A 93 2.33 12.81 5.84
C GLU A 93 1.66 13.30 4.55
N GLU A 94 0.58 12.64 4.12
CA GLU A 94 -0.11 12.96 2.86
C GLU A 94 -1.15 14.08 2.98
N THR A 95 -1.76 14.25 4.15
CA THR A 95 -2.94 15.13 4.30
C THR A 95 -2.85 16.14 5.43
N GLY A 96 -1.87 16.04 6.31
CA GLY A 96 -1.78 16.86 7.53
C GLY A 96 -2.84 16.54 8.59
N LEU A 97 -3.68 15.52 8.38
CA LEU A 97 -4.72 15.12 9.32
C LEU A 97 -4.18 14.17 10.39
N LYS A 98 -4.58 14.39 11.64
CA LYS A 98 -4.21 13.51 12.74
C LYS A 98 -5.32 12.49 13.01
N VAL A 99 -4.99 11.20 12.78
CA VAL A 99 -5.88 10.09 13.11
C VAL A 99 -5.96 9.93 14.64
N GLU A 100 -7.18 9.94 15.17
CA GLU A 100 -7.45 9.66 16.60
C GLU A 100 -7.68 8.16 16.84
N LYS A 101 -8.36 7.51 15.88
CA LYS A 101 -8.68 6.08 15.96
C LYS A 101 -8.63 5.48 14.57
N ALA A 102 -7.90 4.40 14.42
CA ALA A 102 -7.92 3.52 13.28
C ALA A 102 -8.58 2.20 13.67
N THR A 103 -9.58 1.77 12.91
CA THR A 103 -10.29 0.52 13.14
C THR A 103 -10.17 -0.35 11.92
N TYR A 104 -9.46 -1.49 12.05
CA TYR A 104 -9.29 -2.46 10.97
C TYR A 104 -10.65 -2.93 10.43
N GLN A 105 -10.79 -2.98 9.11
CA GLN A 105 -11.99 -3.44 8.43
C GLN A 105 -11.76 -4.79 7.73
N PHE A 106 -10.85 -4.81 6.78
CA PHE A 106 -10.49 -5.99 5.98
C PHE A 106 -9.13 -5.77 5.32
N SER A 107 -8.62 -6.80 4.65
CA SER A 107 -7.41 -6.69 3.83
C SER A 107 -7.58 -7.35 2.47
N LEU A 108 -6.87 -6.84 1.47
CA LEU A 108 -6.85 -7.35 0.11
C LEU A 108 -5.44 -7.50 -0.41
N PRO A 109 -5.13 -8.58 -1.15
CA PRO A 109 -3.85 -8.68 -1.84
C PRO A 109 -3.82 -7.73 -3.05
N ASN A 110 -2.64 -7.16 -3.30
CA ASN A 110 -2.38 -6.33 -4.47
C ASN A 110 -1.00 -6.65 -5.06
N ILE A 111 -0.80 -6.26 -6.30
CA ILE A 111 0.49 -6.31 -6.98
C ILE A 111 0.64 -5.01 -7.74
N TYR A 112 1.69 -4.27 -7.47
CA TYR A 112 2.01 -3.13 -8.30
C TYR A 112 3.47 -3.15 -8.75
N ILE A 113 3.74 -2.56 -9.91
CA ILE A 113 5.09 -2.56 -10.47
C ILE A 113 5.85 -1.34 -9.95
N TYR A 114 6.94 -1.58 -9.24
CA TYR A 114 7.84 -0.54 -8.79
C TYR A 114 9.26 -0.84 -9.28
N SER A 115 9.89 0.13 -9.95
CA SER A 115 11.22 -0.05 -10.55
C SER A 115 11.35 -1.30 -11.46
N GLY A 116 10.27 -1.66 -12.19
CA GLY A 116 10.23 -2.85 -13.03
C GLY A 116 10.12 -4.17 -12.27
N PHE A 117 9.88 -4.11 -10.95
CA PHE A 117 9.72 -5.27 -10.08
C PHE A 117 8.27 -5.40 -9.58
N PRO A 118 7.64 -6.59 -9.64
CA PRO A 118 6.30 -6.80 -9.08
C PRO A 118 6.38 -6.87 -7.56
N VAL A 119 5.91 -5.83 -6.90
CA VAL A 119 5.77 -5.79 -5.44
C VAL A 119 4.42 -6.35 -5.08
N HIS A 120 4.42 -7.46 -4.35
CA HIS A 120 3.21 -8.03 -3.76
C HIS A 120 2.95 -7.33 -2.42
N THR A 121 1.72 -6.86 -2.19
CA THR A 121 1.32 -6.26 -0.93
C THR A 121 0.11 -6.96 -0.32
N LEU A 122 -0.03 -6.80 0.98
CA LEU A 122 -1.28 -7.02 1.71
C LEU A 122 -1.76 -5.65 2.19
N ASP A 123 -2.73 -5.11 1.49
CA ASP A 123 -3.29 -3.79 1.77
C ASP A 123 -4.38 -3.92 2.83
N MET A 124 -4.12 -3.35 4.01
CA MET A 124 -5.01 -3.38 5.18
C MET A 124 -5.84 -2.08 5.22
N PHE A 125 -7.14 -2.22 5.18
CA PHE A 125 -8.09 -1.11 5.19
C PHE A 125 -8.52 -0.78 6.62
N PHE A 126 -8.39 0.50 6.99
CA PHE A 126 -8.78 1.04 8.29
C PHE A 126 -9.83 2.13 8.14
N LEU A 127 -10.93 2.04 8.88
CA LEU A 127 -11.81 3.17 9.09
C LEU A 127 -11.16 4.11 10.12
N CYS A 128 -10.80 5.31 9.67
CA CYS A 128 -10.08 6.28 10.48
C CYS A 128 -10.99 7.47 10.87
N THR A 129 -10.98 7.82 12.14
CA THR A 129 -11.57 9.06 12.61
C THR A 129 -10.49 10.10 12.85
N VAL A 130 -10.76 11.34 12.46
CA VAL A 130 -9.89 12.52 12.67
C VAL A 130 -10.65 13.56 13.47
N LYS A 131 -9.93 14.25 14.36
CA LYS A 131 -10.55 15.22 15.27
C LYS A 131 -10.84 16.57 14.62
N ASP A 132 -9.92 16.99 13.77
CA ASP A 132 -9.91 18.35 13.21
C ASP A 132 -9.51 18.29 11.74
N MET A 133 -10.39 18.77 10.88
CA MET A 133 -10.17 18.87 9.44
C MET A 133 -9.57 20.22 9.02
N SER A 134 -9.33 21.17 9.97
CA SER A 134 -8.85 22.53 9.67
C SER A 134 -7.44 22.58 9.08
N HIS A 135 -6.63 21.54 9.33
CA HIS A 135 -5.25 21.41 8.82
C HIS A 135 -5.15 20.57 7.54
N PHE A 136 -6.27 20.22 6.95
CA PHE A 136 -6.31 19.43 5.74
C PHE A 136 -5.61 20.14 4.57
N SER A 137 -4.60 19.51 4.01
CA SER A 137 -3.89 19.97 2.79
C SER A 137 -3.25 18.79 2.09
N ALA A 138 -3.22 18.78 0.76
CA ALA A 138 -2.46 17.80 0.01
C ALA A 138 -0.95 18.00 0.23
N MET A 139 -0.23 16.93 0.55
CA MET A 139 1.19 16.94 0.88
C MET A 139 1.88 15.70 0.28
N ASP A 140 3.21 15.69 0.27
CA ASP A 140 4.09 14.60 -0.13
C ASP A 140 3.79 14.01 -1.53
N ASP A 141 3.50 12.72 -1.62
CA ASP A 141 3.28 11.96 -2.87
C ASP A 141 1.91 12.18 -3.50
N VAL A 142 1.12 13.11 -2.94
CA VAL A 142 -0.25 13.43 -3.35
C VAL A 142 -0.27 14.74 -4.13
N ALA A 143 -0.79 14.70 -5.36
CA ALA A 143 -0.93 15.90 -6.19
C ALA A 143 -2.10 16.79 -5.76
N ASP A 144 -3.15 16.18 -5.19
CA ASP A 144 -4.37 16.83 -4.74
C ASP A 144 -5.12 15.88 -3.79
N SER A 145 -5.86 16.44 -2.82
CA SER A 145 -6.71 15.69 -1.91
C SER A 145 -8.03 16.42 -1.72
N PHE A 146 -9.13 15.70 -1.75
CA PHE A 146 -10.46 16.27 -1.65
C PHE A 146 -11.48 15.25 -1.16
N PHE A 147 -12.66 15.73 -0.76
CA PHE A 147 -13.76 14.87 -0.34
C PHE A 147 -14.74 14.64 -1.49
N LEU A 148 -15.13 13.37 -1.69
CA LEU A 148 -16.13 12.95 -2.67
C LEU A 148 -17.33 12.32 -1.95
N PRO A 149 -18.58 12.72 -2.31
CA PRO A 149 -19.77 12.00 -1.88
C PRO A 149 -19.68 10.50 -2.23
N LEU A 150 -20.08 9.62 -1.32
CA LEU A 150 -20.05 8.18 -1.57
C LEU A 150 -20.83 7.77 -2.82
N SER A 151 -21.89 8.53 -3.18
CA SER A 151 -22.68 8.32 -4.39
C SER A 151 -21.96 8.65 -5.70
N GLU A 152 -20.84 9.40 -5.61
CA GLU A 152 -20.01 9.80 -6.76
C GLU A 152 -18.74 8.96 -6.87
N ILE A 153 -18.47 8.07 -5.91
CA ILE A 153 -17.32 7.18 -5.94
C ILE A 153 -17.53 6.14 -7.05
N ARG A 154 -16.62 6.15 -8.01
CA ARG A 154 -16.56 5.16 -9.10
C ARG A 154 -15.23 4.39 -8.97
N PRO A 155 -15.27 3.10 -8.62
CA PRO A 155 -14.05 2.31 -8.43
C PRO A 155 -13.10 2.33 -9.64
N GLU A 156 -13.64 2.48 -10.86
CA GLU A 156 -12.84 2.58 -12.10
C GLU A 156 -11.94 3.81 -12.20
N ASP A 157 -12.21 4.88 -11.43
CA ASP A 157 -11.38 6.08 -11.38
C ASP A 157 -10.09 5.87 -10.53
N PHE A 158 -10.05 4.78 -9.75
CA PHE A 158 -8.91 4.45 -8.89
C PHE A 158 -7.91 3.54 -9.59
N GLY A 159 -6.62 3.84 -9.43
CA GLY A 159 -5.56 3.20 -10.19
C GLY A 159 -5.17 1.80 -9.71
N LEU A 160 -5.33 1.51 -8.42
CA LEU A 160 -4.88 0.27 -7.79
C LEU A 160 -6.02 -0.73 -7.64
N ASP A 161 -5.74 -2.01 -7.92
CA ASP A 161 -6.77 -3.07 -7.92
C ASP A 161 -7.36 -3.32 -6.53
N SER A 162 -6.53 -3.34 -5.49
CA SER A 162 -7.00 -3.49 -4.10
C SER A 162 -7.95 -2.36 -3.68
N ILE A 163 -7.63 -1.11 -4.09
CA ILE A 163 -8.48 0.05 -3.78
C ILE A 163 -9.84 -0.08 -4.46
N ARG A 164 -9.87 -0.41 -5.76
CA ARG A 164 -11.12 -0.64 -6.50
C ARG A 164 -11.99 -1.69 -5.83
N ARG A 165 -11.38 -2.83 -5.46
CA ARG A 165 -12.07 -3.93 -4.79
C ARG A 165 -12.50 -3.58 -3.37
N GLY A 166 -11.68 -2.81 -2.65
CA GLY A 166 -11.97 -2.33 -1.31
C GLY A 166 -13.17 -1.38 -1.28
N LEU A 167 -13.26 -0.46 -2.24
CA LEU A 167 -14.39 0.46 -2.38
C LEU A 167 -15.72 -0.24 -2.69
N VAL A 168 -15.68 -1.40 -3.32
CA VAL A 168 -16.90 -2.23 -3.55
C VAL A 168 -17.35 -2.93 -2.26
N GLN A 169 -16.42 -3.17 -1.30
CA GLN A 169 -16.72 -3.80 -0.01
C GLN A 169 -17.13 -2.79 1.07
N PHE A 170 -16.73 -1.54 0.91
CA PHE A 170 -17.01 -0.46 1.86
C PHE A 170 -18.42 0.12 1.68
#